data_d5aad159acb63e52092e3f3fd54a664b
#
_entry.id   d5aad159acb63e52092e3f3fd54a664b
#
_cell.length_a   1.000
_cell.length_b   1.000
_cell.length_c   1.000
_cell.angle_alpha   90.00
_cell.angle_beta   90.00
_cell.angle_gamma   90.00
#
_symmetry.space_group_name_H-M   'P 1'
#
loop_
_entity.id
_entity.type
_entity.pdbx_description
1 polymer ?
#
loop_
_entity_poly.entity_id
_entity_poly.type
_entity_poly.pdbx_seq_one_letter_code
_entity_poly.pdbx_strand_id
1 'polypeptide(L)'
;LQHFAQVQPEEWLAPLRSKREDYRRKARVGVRYLPNQDKLVVGFRERNSNKLTSIDRCLVLDEAFGSLTRLKQLLQSLTGKAHIGHIELAMGDQEIALVVRHTEKLSAADVNQLQQFALQKHWQLYLQSEGPDSLHRVDDPHAPMRLHYRLDDFDVDFGFHPQDFTQVNSTINPQMVKLACDLLELKSGDRVLDLFCGLGNFSLPLARCVGATGSVVAVEGSEQMVQRGAENAQRNDLDHVRFYSQDLTKDFSHHSWANQGFEALLIDPPRSGAEEVMHYVPKFGADRIVYVSCNPATLARDAGVLVKQGYQLKKAGVMDMFTHTGHVESIALFQKEKQINDL
;
A
#
# COMPACT_ATOMS: atom_id res chain seq x y z
N LEU A 1 -12.62 12.91 14.73
CA LEU A 1 -14.00 12.43 14.75
C LEU A 1 -14.90 13.39 15.53
N GLN A 2 -14.68 13.60 16.83
CA GLN A 2 -15.55 14.42 17.67
C GLN A 2 -15.65 15.88 17.19
N HIS A 3 -14.53 16.53 16.82
CA HIS A 3 -14.54 17.94 16.41
C HIS A 3 -15.14 18.19 15.02
N PHE A 4 -14.93 17.28 14.08
CA PHE A 4 -15.35 17.48 12.68
C PHE A 4 -16.70 16.85 12.33
N ALA A 5 -17.01 15.69 12.91
CA ALA A 5 -18.20 14.93 12.58
C ALA A 5 -19.20 14.82 13.74
N GLN A 6 -18.83 15.27 14.93
CA GLN A 6 -19.58 15.07 16.18
C GLN A 6 -19.93 13.60 16.44
N VAL A 7 -19.07 12.69 15.96
CA VAL A 7 -19.22 11.23 16.03
C VAL A 7 -18.18 10.66 16.98
N GLN A 8 -18.61 9.75 17.86
CA GLN A 8 -17.73 8.99 18.73
C GLN A 8 -17.98 7.50 18.51
N PRO A 9 -16.94 6.66 18.55
CA PRO A 9 -17.13 5.23 18.53
C PRO A 9 -17.74 4.77 19.87
N GLU A 10 -18.52 3.69 19.82
CA GLU A 10 -19.01 3.04 21.04
C GLU A 10 -17.85 2.38 21.81
N GLU A 11 -16.86 1.88 21.08
CA GLU A 11 -15.66 1.25 21.62
C GLU A 11 -14.39 1.79 20.96
N TRP A 12 -13.39 2.16 21.77
CA TRP A 12 -12.04 2.41 21.30
C TRP A 12 -11.20 1.12 21.33
N LEU A 13 -10.74 0.69 20.17
CA LEU A 13 -9.86 -0.47 20.05
C LEU A 13 -8.48 -0.19 20.64
N ALA A 14 -7.84 -1.22 21.15
CA ALA A 14 -6.44 -1.15 21.53
C ALA A 14 -5.57 -0.78 20.30
N PRO A 15 -4.61 0.14 20.44
CA PRO A 15 -3.75 0.53 19.32
C PRO A 15 -2.92 -0.65 18.82
N LEU A 16 -2.87 -0.84 17.48
CA LEU A 16 -1.90 -1.76 16.89
C LEU A 16 -0.52 -1.11 16.94
N ARG A 17 0.45 -1.83 17.50
CA ARG A 17 1.81 -1.32 17.69
C ARG A 17 2.83 -2.22 16.98
N SER A 18 3.86 -1.58 16.46
CA SER A 18 5.01 -2.19 15.81
C SER A 18 6.28 -1.88 16.58
N LYS A 19 7.39 -2.47 16.15
CA LYS A 19 8.72 -1.97 16.47
C LYS A 19 8.85 -0.51 16.03
N ARG A 20 9.60 0.28 16.79
CA ARG A 20 9.72 1.71 16.53
C ARG A 20 10.69 2.02 15.38
N GLU A 21 11.65 1.14 15.14
CA GLU A 21 12.71 1.26 14.16
C GLU A 21 12.71 0.06 13.23
N ASP A 22 13.43 0.13 12.12
CA ASP A 22 13.69 -0.97 11.20
C ASP A 22 12.42 -1.69 10.68
N TYR A 23 11.33 -0.94 10.47
CA TYR A 23 10.06 -1.52 10.03
C TYR A 23 9.76 -1.30 8.55
N ARG A 24 10.44 -0.31 7.92
CA ARG A 24 10.04 0.20 6.62
C ARG A 24 10.71 -0.56 5.48
N ARG A 25 9.90 -1.24 4.69
CA ARG A 25 10.32 -2.09 3.57
C ARG A 25 10.41 -1.37 2.22
N LYS A 26 10.10 -0.08 2.14
CA LYS A 26 10.17 0.67 0.89
C LYS A 26 10.57 2.12 1.12
N ALA A 27 11.49 2.63 0.29
CA ALA A 27 11.91 4.02 0.33
C ALA A 27 12.37 4.54 -1.04
N ARG A 28 12.09 5.82 -1.29
CA ARG A 28 12.72 6.58 -2.37
C ARG A 28 13.77 7.50 -1.76
N VAL A 29 15.03 7.26 -2.10
CA VAL A 29 16.18 8.04 -1.63
C VAL A 29 16.60 8.98 -2.75
N GLY A 30 16.59 10.27 -2.47
CA GLY A 30 17.01 11.30 -3.43
C GLY A 30 18.51 11.28 -3.66
N VAL A 31 18.91 11.54 -4.89
CA VAL A 31 20.31 11.70 -5.30
C VAL A 31 20.44 13.07 -5.97
N ARG A 32 21.45 13.85 -5.57
CA ARG A 32 21.76 15.16 -6.17
C ARG A 32 23.24 15.32 -6.37
N TYR A 33 23.64 15.58 -7.61
CA TYR A 33 25.02 15.91 -7.95
C TYR A 33 25.30 17.40 -7.70
N LEU A 34 26.44 17.70 -7.08
CA LEU A 34 26.99 19.04 -6.82
C LEU A 34 28.22 19.23 -7.71
N PRO A 35 28.12 19.88 -8.88
CA PRO A 35 29.21 19.97 -9.86
C PRO A 35 30.48 20.63 -9.30
N ASN A 36 30.32 21.72 -8.52
CA ASN A 36 31.44 22.45 -7.95
C ASN A 36 32.32 21.68 -6.96
N GLN A 37 31.78 20.55 -6.43
CA GLN A 37 32.46 19.72 -5.44
C GLN A 37 32.71 18.31 -5.96
N ASP A 38 32.29 18.01 -7.18
CA ASP A 38 32.22 16.64 -7.75
C ASP A 38 31.63 15.60 -6.76
N LYS A 39 30.55 15.97 -6.10
CA LYS A 39 29.98 15.19 -4.97
C LYS A 39 28.52 14.89 -5.16
N LEU A 40 28.12 13.67 -4.79
CA LEU A 40 26.72 13.30 -4.62
C LEU A 40 26.23 13.55 -3.19
N VAL A 41 25.04 14.11 -3.08
CA VAL A 41 24.25 14.11 -1.86
C VAL A 41 23.18 13.02 -2.03
N VAL A 42 23.20 12.01 -1.16
CA VAL A 42 22.27 10.88 -1.19
C VAL A 42 21.56 10.82 0.15
N GLY A 43 20.22 10.92 0.14
CA GLY A 43 19.46 10.93 1.37
C GLY A 43 18.00 11.33 1.16
N PHE A 44 17.37 11.89 2.18
CA PHE A 44 15.96 12.27 2.14
C PHE A 44 15.78 13.79 2.07
N ARG A 45 14.63 14.19 1.50
CA ARG A 45 14.24 15.60 1.49
C ARG A 45 13.87 16.07 2.89
N GLU A 46 14.35 17.25 3.24
CA GLU A 46 13.93 17.94 4.45
C GLU A 46 12.44 18.31 4.35
N ARG A 47 11.79 18.36 5.49
CA ARG A 47 10.36 18.73 5.55
C ARG A 47 10.17 20.14 5.00
N ASN A 48 9.21 20.32 4.09
CA ASN A 48 8.87 21.59 3.45
C ASN A 48 10.03 22.25 2.68
N SER A 49 10.97 21.46 2.18
CA SER A 49 12.16 21.93 1.47
C SER A 49 12.49 21.03 0.28
N ASN A 50 13.20 21.60 -0.71
CA ASN A 50 13.78 20.82 -1.81
C ASN A 50 15.22 20.37 -1.51
N LYS A 51 15.74 20.66 -0.32
CA LYS A 51 17.07 20.28 0.11
C LYS A 51 17.09 18.79 0.48
N LEU A 52 18.16 18.11 0.08
CA LEU A 52 18.44 16.73 0.51
C LEU A 52 19.40 16.76 1.70
N THR A 53 19.06 16.05 2.74
CA THR A 53 19.97 15.76 3.85
C THR A 53 20.60 14.40 3.62
N SER A 54 21.94 14.40 3.56
CA SER A 54 22.72 13.16 3.44
C SER A 54 22.65 12.38 4.74
N ILE A 55 22.29 11.11 4.67
CA ILE A 55 22.23 10.21 5.83
C ILE A 55 22.99 8.92 5.53
N ASP A 56 23.65 8.37 6.51
CA ASP A 56 24.35 7.08 6.40
C ASP A 56 23.49 5.89 6.85
N ARG A 57 22.57 6.14 7.77
CA ARG A 57 21.56 5.19 8.23
C ARG A 57 20.22 5.90 8.41
N CYS A 58 19.16 5.22 8.06
CA CYS A 58 17.80 5.65 8.38
C CYS A 58 17.24 4.71 9.44
N LEU A 59 16.82 5.25 10.58
CA LEU A 59 16.33 4.45 11.71
C LEU A 59 15.06 3.65 11.38
N VAL A 60 14.26 4.12 10.43
CA VAL A 60 13.00 3.46 10.10
C VAL A 60 13.11 2.44 8.96
N LEU A 61 14.16 2.52 8.12
CA LEU A 61 14.38 1.51 7.08
C LEU A 61 14.79 0.17 7.69
N ASP A 62 14.23 -0.90 7.15
CA ASP A 62 14.56 -2.26 7.55
C ASP A 62 16.08 -2.48 7.54
N GLU A 63 16.58 -3.15 8.57
CA GLU A 63 18.02 -3.38 8.76
C GLU A 63 18.67 -4.15 7.59
N ALA A 64 17.89 -4.95 6.86
CA ALA A 64 18.36 -5.68 5.70
C ALA A 64 18.88 -4.78 4.57
N PHE A 65 18.42 -3.51 4.49
CA PHE A 65 19.02 -2.53 3.59
C PHE A 65 20.44 -2.11 4.05
N GLY A 66 20.71 -2.23 5.34
CA GLY A 66 22.00 -1.86 5.93
C GLY A 66 22.31 -0.38 5.86
N SER A 67 23.61 -0.05 6.01
CA SER A 67 24.06 1.33 5.86
C SER A 67 24.04 1.79 4.40
N LEU A 68 23.54 3.00 4.15
CA LEU A 68 23.58 3.64 2.85
C LEU A 68 25.00 4.06 2.42
N THR A 69 25.97 4.01 3.32
CA THR A 69 27.37 4.46 3.04
C THR A 69 27.99 3.74 1.85
N ARG A 70 27.87 2.39 1.78
CA ARG A 70 28.42 1.62 0.65
C ARG A 70 27.71 1.96 -0.67
N LEU A 71 26.39 2.13 -0.63
CA LEU A 71 25.62 2.55 -1.80
C LEU A 71 26.01 3.95 -2.26
N LYS A 72 26.22 4.89 -1.33
CA LYS A 72 26.74 6.23 -1.64
C LYS A 72 28.12 6.19 -2.30
N GLN A 73 29.03 5.37 -1.77
CA GLN A 73 30.37 5.19 -2.34
C GLN A 73 30.31 4.64 -3.76
N LEU A 74 29.47 3.63 -3.99
CA LEU A 74 29.24 3.10 -5.32
C LEU A 74 28.70 4.17 -6.27
N LEU A 75 27.61 4.86 -5.90
CA LEU A 75 27.02 5.90 -6.76
C LEU A 75 28.01 7.03 -7.05
N GLN A 76 28.85 7.41 -6.07
CA GLN A 76 29.89 8.43 -6.24
C GLN A 76 31.00 7.99 -7.22
N SER A 77 31.29 6.69 -7.32
CA SER A 77 32.33 6.15 -8.21
C SER A 77 31.90 6.03 -9.67
N LEU A 78 30.59 6.09 -9.96
CA LEU A 78 30.06 5.97 -11.31
C LEU A 78 30.44 7.18 -12.17
N THR A 79 30.78 6.94 -13.42
CA THR A 79 31.03 8.01 -14.41
C THR A 79 29.76 8.80 -14.71
N GLY A 80 28.60 8.12 -14.78
CA GLY A 80 27.29 8.70 -15.01
C GLY A 80 26.60 9.24 -13.75
N LYS A 81 27.30 9.42 -12.64
CA LYS A 81 26.72 9.86 -11.35
C LYS A 81 25.88 11.12 -11.41
N ALA A 82 26.21 12.06 -12.29
CA ALA A 82 25.49 13.32 -12.46
C ALA A 82 24.05 13.11 -13.00
N HIS A 83 23.79 11.99 -13.63
CA HIS A 83 22.52 11.64 -14.27
C HIS A 83 21.63 10.76 -13.41
N ILE A 84 22.01 10.44 -12.17
CA ILE A 84 21.19 9.67 -11.24
C ILE A 84 20.27 10.62 -10.49
N GLY A 85 18.95 10.47 -10.67
CA GLY A 85 17.95 11.35 -10.04
C GLY A 85 17.51 10.89 -8.66
N HIS A 86 17.32 9.59 -8.49
CA HIS A 86 17.00 8.94 -7.21
C HIS A 86 17.21 7.43 -7.32
N ILE A 87 17.18 6.79 -6.17
CA ILE A 87 17.10 5.34 -6.08
C ILE A 87 15.84 4.96 -5.32
N GLU A 88 15.27 3.80 -5.65
CA GLU A 88 14.20 3.20 -4.86
C GLU A 88 14.68 1.88 -4.28
N LEU A 89 14.34 1.67 -3.03
CA LEU A 89 14.56 0.42 -2.32
C LEU A 89 13.20 -0.20 -2.05
N ALA A 90 13.02 -1.46 -2.38
CA ALA A 90 11.82 -2.22 -2.07
C ALA A 90 12.21 -3.61 -1.57
N MET A 91 11.45 -4.16 -0.63
CA MET A 91 11.76 -5.42 -0.01
C MET A 91 10.51 -6.28 0.13
N GLY A 92 10.61 -7.52 -0.33
CA GLY A 92 9.69 -8.62 -0.03
C GLY A 92 10.09 -9.32 1.27
N ASP A 93 9.62 -10.55 1.45
CA ASP A 93 10.01 -11.34 2.62
C ASP A 93 11.43 -11.90 2.48
N GLN A 94 11.87 -12.16 1.26
CA GLN A 94 13.19 -12.72 0.97
C GLN A 94 13.99 -11.89 -0.04
N GLU A 95 13.34 -11.10 -0.89
CA GLU A 95 13.99 -10.36 -1.96
C GLU A 95 14.11 -8.88 -1.62
N ILE A 96 15.20 -8.27 -2.09
CA ILE A 96 15.41 -6.82 -2.05
C ILE A 96 15.66 -6.33 -3.45
N ALA A 97 14.98 -5.27 -3.85
CA ALA A 97 15.17 -4.57 -5.12
C ALA A 97 15.83 -3.21 -4.91
N LEU A 98 16.84 -2.94 -5.74
CA LEU A 98 17.44 -1.63 -5.94
C LEU A 98 17.03 -1.13 -7.33
N VAL A 99 16.26 -0.06 -7.40
CA VAL A 99 15.94 0.65 -8.64
C VAL A 99 16.81 1.89 -8.74
N VAL A 100 17.55 2.04 -9.82
CA VAL A 100 18.36 3.24 -10.10
C VAL A 100 17.67 4.03 -11.22
N ARG A 101 17.14 5.21 -10.87
CA ARG A 101 16.54 6.14 -11.82
C ARG A 101 17.63 7.04 -12.40
N HIS A 102 17.79 7.00 -13.71
CA HIS A 102 18.78 7.79 -14.43
C HIS A 102 18.14 8.59 -15.57
N THR A 103 18.69 9.75 -15.90
CA THR A 103 18.18 10.65 -16.95
C THR A 103 18.91 10.50 -18.27
N GLU A 104 20.10 9.95 -18.25
CA GLU A 104 20.89 9.61 -19.44
C GLU A 104 21.42 8.18 -19.32
N LYS A 105 21.67 7.54 -20.45
CA LYS A 105 22.15 6.16 -20.51
C LYS A 105 23.47 6.00 -19.73
N LEU A 106 23.49 5.08 -18.79
CA LEU A 106 24.68 4.73 -18.04
C LEU A 106 25.68 3.97 -18.94
N SER A 107 26.95 4.13 -18.70
CA SER A 107 28.00 3.37 -19.39
C SER A 107 27.94 1.88 -19.02
N ALA A 108 28.44 1.01 -19.89
CA ALA A 108 28.55 -0.41 -19.58
C ALA A 108 29.37 -0.69 -18.31
N ALA A 109 30.40 0.15 -18.06
CA ALA A 109 31.21 0.07 -16.87
C ALA A 109 30.41 0.42 -15.60
N ASP A 110 29.59 1.47 -15.66
CA ASP A 110 28.70 1.84 -14.53
C ASP A 110 27.68 0.75 -14.24
N VAL A 111 27.03 0.21 -15.29
CA VAL A 111 26.05 -0.87 -15.14
C VAL A 111 26.72 -2.09 -14.51
N ASN A 112 27.93 -2.46 -14.96
CA ASN A 112 28.66 -3.60 -14.38
C ASN A 112 28.99 -3.36 -12.88
N GLN A 113 29.40 -2.14 -12.47
CA GLN A 113 29.63 -1.84 -11.06
C GLN A 113 28.36 -1.99 -10.22
N LEU A 114 27.20 -1.51 -10.73
CA LEU A 114 25.90 -1.69 -10.08
C LEU A 114 25.53 -3.16 -9.96
N GLN A 115 25.73 -3.97 -11.02
CA GLN A 115 25.48 -5.41 -11.03
C GLN A 115 26.36 -6.14 -10.00
N GLN A 116 27.65 -5.83 -9.94
CA GLN A 116 28.56 -6.44 -8.96
C GLN A 116 28.14 -6.12 -7.51
N PHE A 117 27.69 -4.88 -7.26
CA PHE A 117 27.17 -4.51 -5.95
C PHE A 117 25.89 -5.29 -5.61
N ALA A 118 24.95 -5.37 -6.54
CA ALA A 118 23.70 -6.09 -6.36
C ALA A 118 23.94 -7.59 -6.10
N LEU A 119 24.85 -8.20 -6.87
CA LEU A 119 25.26 -9.59 -6.69
C LEU A 119 25.85 -9.83 -5.30
N GLN A 120 26.78 -8.98 -4.84
CA GLN A 120 27.39 -9.08 -3.50
C GLN A 120 26.37 -8.95 -2.37
N LYS A 121 25.28 -8.21 -2.63
CA LYS A 121 24.19 -7.98 -1.67
C LYS A 121 23.06 -8.98 -1.79
N HIS A 122 23.06 -9.85 -2.81
CA HIS A 122 21.93 -10.68 -3.21
C HIS A 122 20.66 -9.87 -3.47
N TRP A 123 20.80 -8.68 -4.08
CA TRP A 123 19.70 -7.79 -4.44
C TRP A 123 19.36 -7.90 -5.92
N GLN A 124 18.11 -7.74 -6.25
CA GLN A 124 17.66 -7.53 -7.62
C GLN A 124 17.99 -6.09 -8.05
N LEU A 125 18.59 -5.93 -9.24
CA LEU A 125 18.93 -4.61 -9.78
C LEU A 125 18.02 -4.25 -10.94
N TYR A 126 17.47 -3.05 -10.85
CA TYR A 126 16.63 -2.45 -11.88
C TYR A 126 17.18 -1.10 -12.31
N LEU A 127 17.11 -0.82 -13.62
CA LEU A 127 17.36 0.50 -14.18
C LEU A 127 16.07 1.08 -14.75
N GLN A 128 15.93 2.40 -14.61
CA GLN A 128 14.80 3.15 -15.13
C GLN A 128 15.27 4.47 -15.73
N SER A 129 15.04 4.67 -17.05
CA SER A 129 15.46 5.88 -17.76
C SER A 129 14.37 6.94 -17.87
N GLU A 130 13.10 6.52 -17.96
CA GLU A 130 11.95 7.41 -18.19
C GLU A 130 10.78 7.07 -17.27
N GLY A 131 9.59 6.91 -17.82
CA GLY A 131 8.39 6.50 -17.10
C GLY A 131 8.44 5.08 -16.54
N PRO A 132 7.38 4.60 -15.90
CA PRO A 132 7.31 3.27 -15.31
C PRO A 132 7.64 2.14 -16.31
N ASP A 133 7.23 2.28 -17.57
CA ASP A 133 7.41 1.28 -18.61
C ASP A 133 8.88 1.09 -19.05
N SER A 134 9.77 2.03 -18.67
CA SER A 134 11.20 1.92 -18.94
C SER A 134 11.96 1.09 -17.91
N LEU A 135 11.28 0.66 -16.82
CA LEU A 135 11.90 -0.14 -15.79
C LEU A 135 12.20 -1.55 -16.31
N HIS A 136 13.45 -1.97 -16.15
CA HIS A 136 13.87 -3.31 -16.53
C HIS A 136 14.88 -3.88 -15.54
N ARG A 137 14.85 -5.18 -15.36
CA ARG A 137 15.78 -5.91 -14.49
C ARG A 137 17.07 -6.18 -15.24
N VAL A 138 18.22 -5.94 -14.60
CA VAL A 138 19.55 -6.07 -15.25
C VAL A 138 20.48 -7.10 -14.61
N ASP A 139 20.23 -7.50 -13.36
CA ASP A 139 20.97 -8.60 -12.72
C ASP A 139 20.62 -9.95 -13.34
N ASP A 140 19.33 -10.17 -13.67
CA ASP A 140 18.82 -11.31 -14.41
C ASP A 140 17.66 -10.86 -15.31
N PRO A 141 17.95 -10.52 -16.59
CA PRO A 141 16.93 -9.99 -17.52
C PRO A 141 15.78 -10.96 -17.85
N HIS A 142 15.93 -12.25 -17.55
CA HIS A 142 14.93 -13.28 -17.81
C HIS A 142 14.09 -13.63 -16.56
N ALA A 143 14.54 -13.20 -15.39
CA ALA A 143 13.80 -13.45 -14.17
C ALA A 143 12.57 -12.54 -14.05
N PRO A 144 11.50 -13.01 -13.41
CA PRO A 144 10.33 -12.18 -13.13
C PRO A 144 10.70 -10.93 -12.35
N MET A 145 10.08 -9.80 -12.70
CA MET A 145 10.21 -8.54 -11.96
C MET A 145 9.23 -8.54 -10.78
N ARG A 146 9.45 -9.45 -9.82
CA ARG A 146 8.57 -9.63 -8.67
C ARG A 146 9.37 -9.77 -7.39
N LEU A 147 8.81 -9.16 -6.34
CA LEU A 147 9.12 -9.42 -4.93
C LEU A 147 7.86 -10.04 -4.32
N HIS A 148 8.01 -10.73 -3.21
CA HIS A 148 6.92 -11.47 -2.60
C HIS A 148 6.79 -11.16 -1.11
N TYR A 149 5.55 -11.14 -0.61
CA TYR A 149 5.27 -11.19 0.81
C TYR A 149 4.08 -12.11 1.08
N ARG A 150 3.98 -12.63 2.29
CA ARG A 150 2.95 -13.56 2.68
C ARG A 150 2.14 -13.02 3.87
N LEU A 151 0.85 -13.29 3.86
CA LEU A 151 -0.03 -13.16 5.02
C LEU A 151 -0.37 -14.54 5.53
N ASP A 152 0.41 -15.02 6.51
CA ASP A 152 0.36 -16.41 7.01
C ASP A 152 -0.99 -16.78 7.60
N ASP A 153 -1.64 -15.86 8.35
CA ASP A 153 -2.96 -16.08 8.96
C ASP A 153 -4.04 -16.44 7.94
N PHE A 154 -3.84 -16.09 6.66
CA PHE A 154 -4.80 -16.30 5.59
C PHE A 154 -4.31 -17.29 4.53
N ASP A 155 -3.07 -17.78 4.64
CA ASP A 155 -2.43 -18.60 3.61
C ASP A 155 -2.48 -17.92 2.24
N VAL A 156 -2.00 -16.66 2.15
CA VAL A 156 -2.01 -15.87 0.92
C VAL A 156 -0.63 -15.33 0.60
N ASP A 157 -0.15 -15.62 -0.60
CA ASP A 157 1.11 -15.13 -1.17
C ASP A 157 0.86 -14.00 -2.16
N PHE A 158 1.55 -12.88 -1.98
CA PHE A 158 1.47 -11.74 -2.87
C PHE A 158 2.77 -11.57 -3.67
N GLY A 159 2.64 -11.49 -4.99
CA GLY A 159 3.70 -10.99 -5.85
C GLY A 159 3.47 -9.51 -6.16
N PHE A 160 4.51 -8.69 -6.08
CA PHE A 160 4.41 -7.26 -6.40
C PHE A 160 5.64 -6.78 -7.18
N HIS A 161 5.45 -5.74 -7.95
CA HIS A 161 6.52 -5.07 -8.68
C HIS A 161 7.25 -4.08 -7.75
N PRO A 162 8.56 -3.85 -7.88
CA PRO A 162 9.29 -2.92 -7.00
C PRO A 162 8.67 -1.53 -6.86
N GLN A 163 7.94 -1.07 -7.87
CA GLN A 163 7.26 0.23 -7.85
C GLN A 163 5.79 0.18 -7.43
N ASP A 164 5.18 -1.00 -7.31
CA ASP A 164 3.80 -1.11 -6.85
C ASP A 164 3.65 -0.57 -5.42
N PHE A 165 2.50 0.01 -5.12
CA PHE A 165 2.20 0.38 -3.74
C PHE A 165 1.99 -0.88 -2.90
N THR A 166 2.69 -0.95 -1.77
CA THR A 166 2.51 -1.97 -0.73
C THR A 166 2.57 -1.31 0.64
N GLN A 167 1.94 -1.93 1.63
CA GLN A 167 2.06 -1.49 3.03
C GLN A 167 3.50 -1.67 3.49
N VAL A 168 4.13 -0.55 3.91
CA VAL A 168 5.57 -0.52 4.14
C VAL A 168 6.00 -1.15 5.47
N ASN A 169 5.07 -1.35 6.40
CA ASN A 169 5.32 -1.92 7.72
C ASN A 169 4.83 -3.37 7.77
N SER A 170 5.77 -4.28 7.62
CA SER A 170 5.49 -5.73 7.58
C SER A 170 4.97 -6.31 8.90
N THR A 171 5.12 -5.60 10.01
CA THR A 171 4.58 -6.01 11.31
C THR A 171 3.14 -5.56 11.50
N ILE A 172 2.80 -4.36 11.02
CA ILE A 172 1.43 -3.82 11.15
C ILE A 172 0.50 -4.36 10.07
N ASN A 173 0.98 -4.56 8.84
CA ASN A 173 0.12 -5.01 7.74
C ASN A 173 -0.67 -6.29 8.06
N PRO A 174 -0.07 -7.40 8.52
CA PRO A 174 -0.81 -8.61 8.89
C PRO A 174 -1.85 -8.36 10.00
N GLN A 175 -1.47 -7.59 11.03
CA GLN A 175 -2.36 -7.26 12.14
C GLN A 175 -3.55 -6.40 11.68
N MET A 176 -3.31 -5.43 10.80
CA MET A 176 -4.33 -4.56 10.22
C MET A 176 -5.33 -5.36 9.38
N VAL A 177 -4.82 -6.24 8.51
CA VAL A 177 -5.65 -7.09 7.66
C VAL A 177 -6.49 -8.03 8.51
N LYS A 178 -5.87 -8.69 9.51
CA LYS A 178 -6.59 -9.55 10.44
C LYS A 178 -7.68 -8.78 11.19
N LEU A 179 -7.36 -7.61 11.74
CA LEU A 179 -8.33 -6.78 12.45
C LEU A 179 -9.49 -6.36 11.54
N ALA A 180 -9.23 -6.00 10.28
CA ALA A 180 -10.27 -5.65 9.33
C ALA A 180 -11.22 -6.83 9.05
N CYS A 181 -10.68 -8.03 8.84
CA CYS A 181 -11.47 -9.26 8.66
C CYS A 181 -12.28 -9.59 9.92
N ASP A 182 -11.67 -9.52 11.10
CA ASP A 182 -12.34 -9.78 12.38
C ASP A 182 -13.49 -8.78 12.61
N LEU A 183 -13.31 -7.49 12.29
CA LEU A 183 -14.34 -6.46 12.43
C LEU A 183 -15.52 -6.65 11.45
N LEU A 184 -15.26 -7.17 10.27
CA LEU A 184 -16.31 -7.45 9.30
C LEU A 184 -17.14 -8.68 9.65
N GLU A 185 -16.69 -9.57 10.55
CA GLU A 185 -17.41 -10.76 11.01
C GLU A 185 -18.02 -11.57 9.83
N LEU A 186 -17.22 -11.79 8.80
CA LEU A 186 -17.64 -12.42 7.56
C LEU A 186 -18.04 -13.88 7.76
N LYS A 187 -19.01 -14.32 6.99
CA LYS A 187 -19.50 -15.71 6.97
C LYS A 187 -19.28 -16.32 5.60
N SER A 188 -19.21 -17.65 5.58
CA SER A 188 -19.20 -18.39 4.32
C SER A 188 -20.43 -18.01 3.47
N GLY A 189 -20.18 -17.65 2.22
CA GLY A 189 -21.22 -17.21 1.28
C GLY A 189 -21.46 -15.70 1.21
N ASP A 190 -20.86 -14.89 2.11
CA ASP A 190 -21.00 -13.43 2.07
C ASP A 190 -20.39 -12.86 0.77
N ARG A 191 -20.97 -11.76 0.29
CA ARG A 191 -20.45 -10.95 -0.81
C ARG A 191 -19.82 -9.69 -0.22
N VAL A 192 -18.56 -9.42 -0.57
CA VAL A 192 -17.79 -8.31 -0.03
C VAL A 192 -17.36 -7.38 -1.17
N LEU A 193 -17.48 -6.09 -0.93
CA LEU A 193 -16.91 -5.06 -1.81
C LEU A 193 -15.66 -4.47 -1.15
N ASP A 194 -14.54 -4.48 -1.86
CA ASP A 194 -13.26 -3.89 -1.45
C ASP A 194 -12.91 -2.75 -2.40
N LEU A 195 -12.96 -1.52 -1.90
CA LEU A 195 -12.72 -0.30 -2.68
C LEU A 195 -11.35 0.30 -2.37
N PHE A 196 -10.64 0.74 -3.43
CA PHE A 196 -9.23 1.13 -3.42
C PHE A 196 -8.31 -0.06 -3.08
N CYS A 197 -8.64 -1.22 -3.66
CA CYS A 197 -8.08 -2.51 -3.27
C CYS A 197 -6.57 -2.70 -3.57
N GLY A 198 -5.97 -1.83 -4.40
CA GLY A 198 -4.59 -1.98 -4.84
C GLY A 198 -4.35 -3.34 -5.50
N LEU A 199 -3.31 -4.05 -5.06
CA LEU A 199 -2.98 -5.41 -5.53
C LEU A 199 -3.74 -6.54 -4.79
N GLY A 200 -4.75 -6.18 -4.00
CA GLY A 200 -5.61 -7.14 -3.30
C GLY A 200 -5.20 -7.45 -1.86
N ASN A 201 -4.44 -6.57 -1.20
CA ASN A 201 -3.93 -6.78 0.16
C ASN A 201 -5.03 -7.15 1.19
N PHE A 202 -6.23 -6.59 1.04
CA PHE A 202 -7.42 -6.99 1.80
C PHE A 202 -8.29 -7.99 1.02
N SER A 203 -8.45 -7.82 -0.29
CA SER A 203 -9.37 -8.61 -1.11
C SER A 203 -9.14 -10.11 -0.99
N LEU A 204 -7.87 -10.57 -1.01
CA LEU A 204 -7.56 -11.99 -0.97
C LEU A 204 -7.79 -12.61 0.42
N PRO A 205 -7.39 -11.98 1.54
CA PRO A 205 -7.82 -12.38 2.87
C PRO A 205 -9.34 -12.41 3.06
N LEU A 206 -10.06 -11.40 2.55
CA LEU A 206 -11.54 -11.38 2.59
C LEU A 206 -12.13 -12.58 1.83
N ALA A 207 -11.53 -12.94 0.69
CA ALA A 207 -11.96 -14.12 -0.07
C ALA A 207 -11.76 -15.43 0.71
N ARG A 208 -10.65 -15.57 1.46
CA ARG A 208 -10.46 -16.70 2.37
C ARG A 208 -11.55 -16.75 3.44
N CYS A 209 -11.93 -15.59 3.99
CA CYS A 209 -12.96 -15.51 5.03
C CYS A 209 -14.36 -15.93 4.53
N VAL A 210 -14.76 -15.52 3.31
CA VAL A 210 -16.08 -15.84 2.76
C VAL A 210 -16.15 -17.23 2.11
N GLY A 211 -14.99 -17.85 1.84
CA GLY A 211 -14.88 -19.18 1.25
C GLY A 211 -15.42 -19.26 -0.18
N ALA A 212 -15.36 -20.46 -0.77
CA ALA A 212 -15.65 -20.67 -2.19
C ALA A 212 -17.12 -20.38 -2.61
N THR A 213 -18.05 -20.32 -1.66
CA THR A 213 -19.46 -19.97 -1.92
C THR A 213 -19.76 -18.48 -1.83
N GLY A 214 -18.83 -17.70 -1.26
CA GLY A 214 -18.89 -16.25 -1.23
C GLY A 214 -18.23 -15.60 -2.45
N SER A 215 -18.15 -14.29 -2.45
CA SER A 215 -17.47 -13.56 -3.52
C SER A 215 -16.91 -12.23 -3.03
N VAL A 216 -15.80 -11.80 -3.66
CA VAL A 216 -15.19 -10.48 -3.43
C VAL A 216 -15.15 -9.72 -4.75
N VAL A 217 -15.71 -8.52 -4.73
CA VAL A 217 -15.53 -7.52 -5.78
C VAL A 217 -14.49 -6.53 -5.30
N ALA A 218 -13.39 -6.41 -6.04
CA ALA A 218 -12.25 -5.57 -5.73
C ALA A 218 -12.11 -4.47 -6.79
N VAL A 219 -12.10 -3.21 -6.39
CA VAL A 219 -12.11 -2.06 -7.31
C VAL A 219 -10.93 -1.13 -7.03
N GLU A 220 -10.19 -0.82 -8.09
CA GLU A 220 -8.97 0.01 -8.03
C GLU A 220 -8.88 0.92 -9.25
N GLY A 221 -8.35 2.13 -9.07
CA GLY A 221 -8.20 3.10 -10.15
C GLY A 221 -7.07 2.79 -11.14
N SER A 222 -6.05 2.07 -10.70
CA SER A 222 -4.89 1.70 -11.51
C SER A 222 -5.08 0.35 -12.18
N GLU A 223 -5.18 0.32 -13.50
CA GLU A 223 -5.29 -0.92 -14.26
C GLU A 223 -4.12 -1.87 -14.01
N GLN A 224 -2.91 -1.34 -13.84
CA GLN A 224 -1.73 -2.14 -13.51
C GLN A 224 -1.88 -2.84 -12.15
N MET A 225 -2.45 -2.17 -11.15
CA MET A 225 -2.70 -2.77 -9.84
C MET A 225 -3.84 -3.80 -9.91
N VAL A 226 -4.88 -3.55 -10.70
CA VAL A 226 -5.96 -4.51 -11.00
C VAL A 226 -5.40 -5.81 -11.60
N GLN A 227 -4.53 -5.69 -12.61
CA GLN A 227 -3.86 -6.84 -13.21
C GLN A 227 -3.02 -7.60 -12.17
N ARG A 228 -2.30 -6.86 -11.32
CA ARG A 228 -1.51 -7.45 -10.23
C ARG A 228 -2.38 -8.19 -9.22
N GLY A 229 -3.51 -7.61 -8.86
CA GLY A 229 -4.50 -8.24 -7.98
C GLY A 229 -5.04 -9.55 -8.57
N ALA A 230 -5.36 -9.55 -9.87
CA ALA A 230 -5.83 -10.75 -10.57
C ALA A 230 -4.74 -11.84 -10.64
N GLU A 231 -3.46 -11.46 -10.93
CA GLU A 231 -2.32 -12.39 -10.86
C GLU A 231 -2.19 -13.01 -9.45
N ASN A 232 -2.35 -12.20 -8.41
CA ASN A 232 -2.28 -12.66 -7.02
C ASN A 232 -3.47 -13.58 -6.67
N ALA A 233 -4.68 -13.27 -7.12
CA ALA A 233 -5.83 -14.16 -6.94
C ALA A 233 -5.61 -15.52 -7.60
N GLN A 234 -5.13 -15.54 -8.83
CA GLN A 234 -4.79 -16.76 -9.54
C GLN A 234 -3.69 -17.58 -8.83
N ARG A 235 -2.65 -16.91 -8.34
CA ARG A 235 -1.54 -17.54 -7.57
C ARG A 235 -2.03 -18.28 -6.33
N ASN A 236 -3.13 -17.81 -5.74
CA ASN A 236 -3.69 -18.34 -4.49
C ASN A 236 -4.95 -19.20 -4.69
N ASP A 237 -5.30 -19.54 -5.94
CA ASP A 237 -6.50 -20.33 -6.29
C ASP A 237 -7.79 -19.68 -5.77
N LEU A 238 -7.91 -18.36 -5.87
CA LEU A 238 -9.05 -17.56 -5.41
C LEU A 238 -9.91 -17.07 -6.58
N ASP A 239 -10.57 -18.00 -7.28
CA ASP A 239 -11.35 -17.75 -8.49
C ASP A 239 -12.64 -16.93 -8.26
N HIS A 240 -13.06 -16.75 -7.00
CA HIS A 240 -14.24 -16.00 -6.60
C HIS A 240 -13.95 -14.53 -6.27
N VAL A 241 -12.74 -14.05 -6.54
CA VAL A 241 -12.38 -12.63 -6.50
C VAL A 241 -12.45 -12.04 -7.91
N ARG A 242 -13.11 -10.90 -8.05
CA ARG A 242 -13.23 -10.18 -9.32
C ARG A 242 -12.65 -8.77 -9.17
N PHE A 243 -11.63 -8.45 -9.95
CA PHE A 243 -11.00 -7.13 -9.96
C PHE A 243 -11.56 -6.27 -11.09
N TYR A 244 -11.81 -4.99 -10.78
CA TYR A 244 -12.31 -3.99 -11.74
C TYR A 244 -11.46 -2.73 -11.68
N SER A 245 -11.08 -2.22 -12.86
CA SER A 245 -10.42 -0.91 -12.98
C SER A 245 -11.48 0.17 -13.06
N GLN A 246 -11.51 1.07 -12.06
CA GLN A 246 -12.46 2.18 -12.00
C GLN A 246 -11.91 3.33 -11.17
N ASP A 247 -11.94 4.53 -11.73
CA ASP A 247 -11.69 5.76 -11.00
C ASP A 247 -12.88 6.07 -10.07
N LEU A 248 -12.71 5.79 -8.79
CA LEU A 248 -13.74 5.93 -7.77
C LEU A 248 -14.03 7.39 -7.39
N THR A 249 -13.37 8.37 -8.02
CA THR A 249 -13.71 9.79 -7.93
C THR A 249 -14.75 10.23 -8.99
N LYS A 250 -15.14 9.31 -9.87
CA LYS A 250 -16.13 9.53 -10.94
C LYS A 250 -17.36 8.67 -10.72
N ASP A 251 -18.43 8.98 -11.45
CA ASP A 251 -19.63 8.15 -11.44
C ASP A 251 -19.35 6.74 -11.97
N PHE A 252 -19.63 5.75 -11.16
CA PHE A 252 -19.50 4.33 -11.46
C PHE A 252 -20.84 3.57 -11.31
N SER A 253 -21.95 4.25 -11.14
CA SER A 253 -23.27 3.65 -10.90
C SER A 253 -23.77 2.78 -12.05
N HIS A 254 -23.22 2.98 -13.25
CA HIS A 254 -23.54 2.20 -14.45
C HIS A 254 -22.89 0.80 -14.49
N HIS A 255 -21.87 0.55 -13.65
CA HIS A 255 -21.22 -0.75 -13.61
C HIS A 255 -22.10 -1.80 -12.91
N SER A 256 -22.13 -3.00 -13.47
CA SER A 256 -22.93 -4.10 -12.92
C SER A 256 -22.54 -4.46 -11.50
N TRP A 257 -21.24 -4.39 -11.16
CA TRP A 257 -20.76 -4.69 -9.82
C TRP A 257 -21.29 -3.69 -8.77
N ALA A 258 -21.54 -2.43 -9.14
CA ALA A 258 -22.03 -1.40 -8.20
C ALA A 258 -23.51 -1.62 -7.78
N ASN A 259 -24.22 -2.49 -8.47
CA ASN A 259 -25.66 -2.76 -8.28
C ASN A 259 -25.98 -4.17 -7.75
N GLN A 260 -24.98 -4.91 -7.27
CA GLN A 260 -25.17 -6.30 -6.86
C GLN A 260 -25.71 -6.46 -5.42
N GLY A 261 -25.43 -5.50 -4.55
CA GLY A 261 -25.63 -5.63 -3.11
C GLY A 261 -24.54 -6.48 -2.44
N PHE A 262 -24.14 -6.09 -1.23
CA PHE A 262 -23.05 -6.73 -0.47
C PHE A 262 -23.41 -6.81 1.01
N GLU A 263 -22.92 -7.82 1.68
CA GLU A 263 -23.06 -7.99 3.13
C GLU A 263 -22.06 -7.13 3.90
N ALA A 264 -20.89 -6.86 3.28
CA ALA A 264 -19.83 -6.05 3.88
C ALA A 264 -19.07 -5.20 2.85
N LEU A 265 -18.52 -4.09 3.34
CA LEU A 265 -17.72 -3.14 2.54
C LEU A 265 -16.41 -2.85 3.27
N LEU A 266 -15.30 -2.91 2.55
CA LEU A 266 -14.01 -2.41 3.00
C LEU A 266 -13.61 -1.21 2.14
N ILE A 267 -13.09 -0.16 2.76
CA ILE A 267 -12.64 1.07 2.10
C ILE A 267 -11.27 1.44 2.66
N ASP A 268 -10.23 1.46 1.82
CA ASP A 268 -8.86 1.92 2.16
C ASP A 268 -8.41 3.01 1.18
N PRO A 269 -8.95 4.22 1.27
CA PRO A 269 -8.79 5.26 0.26
C PRO A 269 -7.47 6.02 0.41
N PRO A 270 -7.06 6.79 -0.62
CA PRO A 270 -5.95 7.72 -0.52
C PRO A 270 -6.23 8.82 0.51
N ARG A 271 -5.23 9.67 0.76
CA ARG A 271 -5.30 10.78 1.75
C ARG A 271 -6.47 11.74 1.56
N SER A 272 -7.02 11.84 0.35
CA SER A 272 -8.20 12.65 0.06
C SER A 272 -9.48 12.09 0.67
N GLY A 273 -9.47 10.83 1.13
CA GLY A 273 -10.66 10.12 1.58
C GLY A 273 -11.48 9.57 0.41
N ALA A 274 -12.72 9.16 0.69
CA ALA A 274 -13.63 8.50 -0.23
C ALA A 274 -14.95 9.25 -0.39
N GLU A 275 -14.92 10.60 -0.43
CA GLU A 275 -16.11 11.46 -0.42
C GLU A 275 -17.13 11.07 -1.50
N GLU A 276 -16.69 10.86 -2.75
CA GLU A 276 -17.55 10.48 -3.85
C GLU A 276 -18.21 9.11 -3.62
N VAL A 277 -17.45 8.16 -3.10
CA VAL A 277 -17.92 6.81 -2.77
C VAL A 277 -19.06 6.85 -1.75
N MET A 278 -18.99 7.77 -0.78
CA MET A 278 -19.99 7.88 0.29
C MET A 278 -21.41 8.07 -0.25
N HIS A 279 -21.57 8.70 -1.40
CA HIS A 279 -22.89 8.88 -2.03
C HIS A 279 -23.52 7.57 -2.54
N TYR A 280 -22.68 6.56 -2.79
CA TYR A 280 -23.11 5.26 -3.32
C TYR A 280 -23.29 4.19 -2.23
N VAL A 281 -22.73 4.40 -1.04
CA VAL A 281 -22.77 3.42 0.06
C VAL A 281 -24.17 2.86 0.34
N PRO A 282 -25.27 3.68 0.37
CA PRO A 282 -26.60 3.15 0.59
C PRO A 282 -27.06 2.15 -0.48
N LYS A 283 -26.58 2.27 -1.72
CA LYS A 283 -26.93 1.38 -2.83
C LYS A 283 -26.23 0.02 -2.74
N PHE A 284 -25.05 -0.03 -2.11
CA PHE A 284 -24.33 -1.28 -1.90
C PHE A 284 -25.03 -2.20 -0.90
N GLY A 285 -25.85 -1.65 -0.01
CA GLY A 285 -26.65 -2.41 0.92
C GLY A 285 -25.87 -3.03 2.08
N ALA A 286 -24.56 -2.75 2.18
CA ALA A 286 -23.69 -3.36 3.19
C ALA A 286 -24.13 -3.01 4.61
N ASP A 287 -24.27 -4.04 5.46
CA ASP A 287 -24.59 -3.84 6.88
C ASP A 287 -23.37 -3.45 7.70
N ARG A 288 -22.17 -3.82 7.25
CA ARG A 288 -20.89 -3.60 7.94
C ARG A 288 -19.90 -2.95 7.01
N ILE A 289 -19.27 -1.89 7.47
CA ILE A 289 -18.27 -1.15 6.72
C ILE A 289 -17.02 -1.04 7.59
N VAL A 290 -15.89 -1.52 7.11
CA VAL A 290 -14.59 -1.21 7.67
C VAL A 290 -13.93 -0.13 6.81
N TYR A 291 -13.53 0.95 7.45
CA TYR A 291 -12.83 2.07 6.83
C TYR A 291 -11.43 2.18 7.42
N VAL A 292 -10.41 1.96 6.60
CA VAL A 292 -9.01 2.20 6.93
C VAL A 292 -8.62 3.59 6.42
N SER A 293 -7.80 4.34 7.14
CA SER A 293 -7.48 5.71 6.76
C SER A 293 -6.11 6.16 7.24
N CYS A 294 -5.32 6.70 6.33
CA CYS A 294 -4.07 7.40 6.65
C CYS A 294 -4.26 8.90 6.96
N ASN A 295 -5.51 9.39 7.02
CA ASN A 295 -5.83 10.79 7.32
C ASN A 295 -7.07 10.90 8.20
N PRO A 296 -6.91 11.13 9.51
CA PRO A 296 -8.04 11.23 10.44
C PRO A 296 -9.05 12.33 10.11
N ALA A 297 -8.65 13.38 9.39
CA ALA A 297 -9.56 14.47 9.04
C ALA A 297 -10.54 14.04 7.94
N THR A 298 -10.06 13.33 6.91
CA THR A 298 -10.94 12.80 5.86
C THR A 298 -11.80 11.66 6.37
N LEU A 299 -11.26 10.78 7.23
CA LEU A 299 -12.08 9.78 7.92
C LEU A 299 -13.23 10.45 8.71
N ALA A 300 -12.96 11.55 9.42
CA ALA A 300 -14.00 12.23 10.19
C ALA A 300 -15.08 12.82 9.27
N ARG A 301 -14.71 13.42 8.14
CA ARG A 301 -15.65 13.92 7.14
C ARG A 301 -16.56 12.81 6.62
N ASP A 302 -15.94 11.71 6.15
CA ASP A 302 -16.64 10.58 5.55
C ASP A 302 -17.52 9.84 6.58
N ALA A 303 -17.05 9.71 7.82
CA ALA A 303 -17.84 9.18 8.95
C ALA A 303 -19.12 10.00 9.18
N GLY A 304 -19.04 11.33 9.07
CA GLY A 304 -20.21 12.20 9.20
C GLY A 304 -21.26 11.93 8.10
N VAL A 305 -20.83 11.54 6.90
CA VAL A 305 -21.75 11.14 5.81
C VAL A 305 -22.38 9.80 6.11
N LEU A 306 -21.59 8.79 6.52
CA LEU A 306 -22.09 7.46 6.86
C LEU A 306 -23.14 7.51 7.99
N VAL A 307 -22.89 8.31 9.02
CA VAL A 307 -23.84 8.46 10.14
C VAL A 307 -25.17 9.06 9.65
N LYS A 308 -25.16 10.07 8.77
CA LYS A 308 -26.37 10.62 8.16
C LYS A 308 -27.13 9.61 7.29
N GLN A 309 -26.46 8.56 6.83
CA GLN A 309 -27.04 7.47 6.04
C GLN A 309 -27.53 6.30 6.91
N GLY A 310 -27.53 6.44 8.25
CA GLY A 310 -28.05 5.43 9.17
C GLY A 310 -27.03 4.41 9.64
N TYR A 311 -25.72 4.69 9.48
CA TYR A 311 -24.67 3.86 10.06
C TYR A 311 -24.26 4.42 11.43
N GLN A 312 -23.93 3.53 12.36
CA GLN A 312 -23.35 3.86 13.66
C GLN A 312 -21.87 3.52 13.66
N LEU A 313 -21.03 4.43 14.19
CA LEU A 313 -19.63 4.16 14.41
C LEU A 313 -19.48 3.26 15.67
N LYS A 314 -19.30 1.97 15.45
CA LYS A 314 -19.20 0.98 16.54
C LYS A 314 -17.83 0.97 17.17
N LYS A 315 -16.79 0.87 16.36
CA LYS A 315 -15.41 0.75 16.85
C LYS A 315 -14.47 1.65 16.06
N ALA A 316 -13.48 2.18 16.73
CA ALA A 316 -12.37 2.89 16.08
C ALA A 316 -11.06 2.61 16.80
N GLY A 317 -9.97 2.57 16.05
CA GLY A 317 -8.63 2.37 16.57
C GLY A 317 -7.58 3.08 15.77
N VAL A 318 -6.37 3.17 16.32
CA VAL A 318 -5.19 3.72 15.66
C VAL A 318 -4.15 2.64 15.48
N MET A 319 -3.32 2.81 14.44
CA MET A 319 -2.28 1.87 14.09
C MET A 319 -0.96 2.60 13.90
N ASP A 320 0.11 2.07 14.46
CA ASP A 320 1.45 2.67 14.45
C ASP A 320 2.22 2.27 13.18
N MET A 321 1.59 2.49 12.02
CA MET A 321 2.13 2.14 10.70
C MET A 321 3.41 2.91 10.37
N PHE A 322 3.51 4.18 10.79
CA PHE A 322 4.57 5.11 10.41
C PHE A 322 5.24 5.76 11.62
N THR A 323 5.80 4.95 12.51
CA THR A 323 6.52 5.40 13.69
C THR A 323 7.58 6.44 13.32
N HIS A 324 7.80 7.43 14.18
CA HIS A 324 8.69 8.60 13.95
C HIS A 324 8.24 9.54 12.83
N THR A 325 7.01 9.47 12.39
CA THR A 325 6.44 10.42 11.42
C THR A 325 5.17 11.09 11.98
N GLY A 326 4.70 12.13 11.30
CA GLY A 326 3.44 12.78 11.65
C GLY A 326 2.19 12.11 11.07
N HIS A 327 2.31 10.88 10.55
CA HIS A 327 1.20 10.14 9.95
C HIS A 327 0.54 9.23 10.97
N VAL A 328 -0.77 9.25 11.00
CA VAL A 328 -1.59 8.38 11.84
C VAL A 328 -2.48 7.53 10.94
N GLU A 329 -2.33 6.22 11.05
CA GLU A 329 -3.27 5.27 10.47
C GLU A 329 -4.38 4.97 11.45
N SER A 330 -5.58 4.82 10.96
CA SER A 330 -6.75 4.50 11.76
C SER A 330 -7.65 3.48 11.04
N ILE A 331 -8.42 2.74 11.84
CA ILE A 331 -9.42 1.80 11.36
C ILE A 331 -10.72 2.06 12.10
N ALA A 332 -11.84 1.99 11.39
CA ALA A 332 -13.16 2.23 11.95
C ALA A 332 -14.18 1.22 11.42
N LEU A 333 -15.03 0.71 12.29
CA LEU A 333 -16.17 -0.14 11.96
C LEU A 333 -17.46 0.68 12.07
N PHE A 334 -18.20 0.70 10.97
CA PHE A 334 -19.56 1.22 10.93
C PHE A 334 -20.53 0.06 10.71
N GLN A 335 -21.67 0.10 11.41
CA GLN A 335 -22.75 -0.88 11.23
C GLN A 335 -24.06 -0.15 10.98
N LYS A 336 -24.85 -0.69 10.08
CA LYS A 336 -26.18 -0.16 9.79
C LYS A 336 -27.09 -0.42 10.98
N GLU A 337 -27.82 0.59 11.38
CA GLU A 337 -28.82 0.45 12.44
C GLU A 337 -29.93 -0.48 11.94
N LYS A 338 -30.12 -1.61 12.59
CA LYS A 338 -31.27 -2.47 12.29
C LYS A 338 -32.53 -1.71 12.69
N GLN A 339 -33.35 -1.33 11.71
CA GLN A 339 -34.70 -0.89 12.04
C GLN A 339 -35.39 -2.04 12.74
N ILE A 340 -35.67 -1.88 14.03
CA ILE A 340 -36.59 -2.75 14.74
C ILE A 340 -37.94 -2.43 14.11
N ASN A 341 -38.36 -3.26 13.14
CA ASN A 341 -39.76 -3.26 12.75
C ASN A 341 -40.54 -3.77 13.97
N ASP A 342 -41.09 -2.84 14.71
CA ASP A 342 -42.12 -3.20 15.72
C ASP A 342 -43.21 -3.97 15.01
N LEU A 343 -43.33 -5.25 15.37
CA LEU A 343 -44.43 -6.16 14.99
C LEU A 343 -45.73 -5.69 15.60
#